data_d53f5e7ab9345d5a43128ecb5e2f7f06
#
_entry.id   d53f5e7ab9345d5a43128ecb5e2f7f06
#
_cell.length_a   1.000
_cell.length_b   1.000
_cell.length_c   1.000
_cell.angle_alpha   90.00
_cell.angle_beta   90.00
_cell.angle_gamma   90.00
#
_symmetry.space_group_name_H-M   'P 1'
#
loop_
_entity.id
_entity.type
_entity.pdbx_description
1 polymer ?
#
loop_
_entity_poly.entity_id
_entity_poly.type
_entity_poly.pdbx_seq_one_letter_code
_entity_poly.pdbx_strand_id
1 'polypeptide(L)'
;MTDTGTATPAPAAADAPTLQGTVVPRERAARPLAEGTRIGHVHMRAGDLAKIRSFYVDILGFDVVFDAPGMLFVAAGGYHHHLGFNTWESKGGSPPPAGTTGLYHIAILYPTRAALGDALRRLAEARWPIDGYNDHGTHEAIYLRDPEENGLELAWDRPREEWDRDPDGHLALGNRRLDLAGLLKEGL
;
A
#
# COMPACT_ATOMS: atom_id res chain seq x y z
N MET A 1 2.31 23.67 31.77
CA MET A 1 1.08 22.95 31.37
C MET A 1 1.36 22.44 29.97
N THR A 2 1.75 21.18 29.86
CA THR A 2 2.07 20.51 28.59
C THR A 2 0.80 19.86 28.10
N ASP A 3 0.21 20.44 27.07
CA ASP A 3 -0.95 19.86 26.34
C ASP A 3 -0.43 18.65 25.55
N THR A 4 -0.74 17.46 26.06
CA THR A 4 -0.52 16.20 25.36
C THR A 4 -1.72 15.98 24.45
N GLY A 5 -1.69 16.59 23.26
CA GLY A 5 -2.67 16.34 22.21
C GLY A 5 -2.69 14.85 21.87
N THR A 6 -3.69 14.15 22.36
CA THR A 6 -3.99 12.76 21.97
C THR A 6 -4.45 12.78 20.52
N ALA A 7 -3.59 12.33 19.61
CA ALA A 7 -3.98 12.07 18.24
C ALA A 7 -5.13 11.04 18.26
N THR A 8 -6.27 11.41 17.71
CA THR A 8 -7.39 10.48 17.49
C THR A 8 -6.90 9.41 16.51
N PRO A 9 -6.95 8.11 16.83
CA PRO A 9 -6.59 7.07 15.87
C PRO A 9 -7.52 7.17 14.66
N ALA A 10 -6.96 6.98 13.45
CA ALA A 10 -7.74 6.83 12.25
C ALA A 10 -8.74 5.67 12.42
N PRO A 11 -9.97 5.75 11.85
CA PRO A 11 -10.93 4.68 11.96
C PRO A 11 -10.32 3.37 11.46
N ALA A 12 -10.46 2.32 12.25
CA ALA A 12 -10.00 0.98 11.89
C ALA A 12 -10.67 0.56 10.56
N ALA A 13 -9.98 -0.23 9.74
CA ALA A 13 -10.49 -0.71 8.44
C ALA A 13 -11.85 -1.44 8.52
N ALA A 14 -12.32 -1.79 9.71
CA ALA A 14 -13.66 -2.29 9.96
C ALA A 14 -14.77 -1.29 9.58
N ASP A 15 -14.46 0.00 9.50
CA ASP A 15 -15.39 1.09 9.13
C ASP A 15 -15.19 1.59 7.68
N ALA A 16 -14.33 0.94 6.90
CA ALA A 16 -14.26 1.23 5.47
C ALA A 16 -15.65 0.96 4.84
N PRO A 17 -16.21 1.91 4.07
CA PRO A 17 -17.53 1.73 3.49
C PRO A 17 -17.53 0.45 2.66
N THR A 18 -18.49 -0.43 2.91
CA THR A 18 -18.72 -1.59 2.07
C THR A 18 -18.87 -1.07 0.64
N LEU A 19 -18.01 -1.50 -0.27
CA LEU A 19 -18.10 -1.12 -1.67
C LEU A 19 -19.43 -1.69 -2.22
N GLN A 20 -20.50 -0.88 -2.14
CA GLN A 20 -21.75 -1.14 -2.79
C GLN A 20 -21.73 -0.39 -4.11
N GLY A 21 -21.24 -1.02 -5.14
CA GLY A 21 -21.25 -0.47 -6.48
C GLY A 21 -21.87 -1.46 -7.46
N THR A 22 -22.65 -0.95 -8.41
CA THR A 22 -23.02 -1.76 -9.57
C THR A 22 -21.76 -1.96 -10.41
N VAL A 23 -21.33 -3.19 -10.59
CA VAL A 23 -20.27 -3.52 -11.55
C VAL A 23 -20.81 -3.16 -12.93
N VAL A 24 -20.25 -2.12 -13.54
CA VAL A 24 -20.62 -1.73 -14.90
C VAL A 24 -19.77 -2.49 -15.91
N PRO A 25 -20.32 -2.81 -17.11
CA PRO A 25 -19.53 -3.36 -18.20
C PRO A 25 -18.30 -2.48 -18.47
N ARG A 26 -17.17 -3.12 -18.78
CA ARG A 26 -15.93 -2.38 -19.09
C ARG A 26 -16.16 -1.42 -20.25
N GLU A 27 -16.28 -0.13 -19.94
CA GLU A 27 -16.36 0.92 -20.95
C GLU A 27 -14.93 1.22 -21.45
N ARG A 28 -14.72 1.10 -22.76
CA ARG A 28 -13.43 1.47 -23.35
C ARG A 28 -13.41 2.96 -23.63
N ALA A 29 -12.33 3.62 -23.26
CA ALA A 29 -12.09 4.99 -23.66
C ALA A 29 -12.08 5.10 -25.20
N ALA A 30 -12.58 6.22 -25.75
CA ALA A 30 -12.54 6.48 -27.20
C ALA A 30 -11.10 6.49 -27.76
N ARG A 31 -10.12 6.87 -26.92
CA ARG A 31 -8.68 6.83 -27.23
C ARG A 31 -7.95 6.14 -26.04
N PRO A 32 -7.89 4.81 -26.02
CA PRO A 32 -7.29 4.08 -24.92
C PRO A 32 -5.77 4.28 -24.90
N LEU A 33 -5.19 4.19 -23.69
CA LEU A 33 -3.74 4.09 -23.54
C LEU A 33 -3.20 2.83 -24.23
N ALA A 34 -1.94 2.89 -24.64
CA ALA A 34 -1.25 1.72 -25.17
C ALA A 34 -1.31 0.55 -24.16
N GLU A 35 -1.53 -0.64 -24.68
CA GLU A 35 -1.49 -1.85 -23.85
C GLU A 35 -0.12 -1.99 -23.17
N GLY A 36 -0.12 -2.40 -21.89
CA GLY A 36 1.10 -2.48 -21.09
C GLY A 36 1.53 -1.17 -20.43
N THR A 37 0.83 -0.03 -20.65
CA THR A 37 1.05 1.19 -19.86
C THR A 37 0.80 0.90 -18.38
N ARG A 38 1.75 1.30 -17.51
CA ARG A 38 1.71 1.09 -16.06
C ARG A 38 2.32 2.29 -15.33
N ILE A 39 2.05 2.38 -14.05
CA ILE A 39 2.73 3.33 -13.18
C ILE A 39 4.17 2.86 -13.01
N GLY A 40 5.14 3.73 -13.35
CA GLY A 40 6.56 3.39 -13.26
C GLY A 40 7.10 3.54 -11.83
N HIS A 41 6.83 4.68 -11.20
CA HIS A 41 7.23 4.96 -9.82
C HIS A 41 6.29 5.99 -9.19
N VAL A 42 6.37 6.09 -7.86
CA VAL A 42 5.76 7.15 -7.06
C VAL A 42 6.87 7.94 -6.38
N HIS A 43 6.79 9.28 -6.43
CA HIS A 43 7.74 10.15 -5.77
C HIS A 43 7.03 10.99 -4.70
N MET A 44 7.46 10.85 -3.45
CA MET A 44 6.81 11.43 -2.28
C MET A 44 7.70 12.47 -1.60
N ARG A 45 7.05 13.45 -0.97
CA ARG A 45 7.72 14.34 -0.03
C ARG A 45 7.87 13.63 1.30
N ALA A 46 9.01 13.80 1.96
CA ALA A 46 9.28 13.26 3.28
C ALA A 46 9.79 14.37 4.22
N GLY A 47 9.41 14.35 5.46
CA GLY A 47 9.96 15.21 6.50
C GLY A 47 11.32 14.70 7.01
N ASP A 48 11.47 13.36 7.05
CA ASP A 48 12.63 12.67 7.61
C ASP A 48 12.99 11.40 6.82
N LEU A 49 14.04 11.47 5.98
CA LEU A 49 14.51 10.34 5.19
C LEU A 49 15.05 9.17 6.02
N ALA A 50 15.52 9.41 7.26
CA ALA A 50 15.99 8.33 8.11
C ALA A 50 14.83 7.43 8.56
N LYS A 51 13.69 8.01 8.89
CA LYS A 51 12.46 7.26 9.21
C LYS A 51 11.94 6.49 8.00
N ILE A 52 11.92 7.15 6.83
CA ILE A 52 11.54 6.51 5.56
C ILE A 52 12.43 5.31 5.27
N ARG A 53 13.76 5.47 5.38
CA ARG A 53 14.72 4.40 5.18
C ARG A 53 14.47 3.24 6.13
N SER A 54 14.31 3.52 7.43
CA SER A 54 14.06 2.47 8.43
C SER A 54 12.81 1.66 8.10
N PHE A 55 11.77 2.28 7.61
CA PHE A 55 10.54 1.57 7.26
C PHE A 55 10.67 0.80 5.93
N TYR A 56 11.01 1.49 4.83
CA TYR A 56 10.98 0.86 3.51
C TYR A 56 12.15 -0.12 3.29
N VAL A 57 13.33 0.14 3.86
CA VAL A 57 14.51 -0.71 3.70
C VAL A 57 14.58 -1.74 4.82
N ASP A 58 14.60 -1.31 6.10
CA ASP A 58 14.90 -2.21 7.21
C ASP A 58 13.71 -3.11 7.56
N ILE A 59 12.44 -2.62 7.39
CA ILE A 59 11.23 -3.41 7.68
C ILE A 59 10.71 -4.08 6.40
N LEU A 60 10.36 -3.31 5.35
CA LEU A 60 9.76 -3.88 4.15
C LEU A 60 10.76 -4.60 3.24
N GLY A 61 12.05 -4.23 3.29
CA GLY A 61 13.11 -4.94 2.58
C GLY A 61 13.34 -4.47 1.14
N PHE A 62 13.00 -3.21 0.82
CA PHE A 62 13.42 -2.62 -0.44
C PHE A 62 14.93 -2.39 -0.49
N ASP A 63 15.53 -2.57 -1.67
CA ASP A 63 16.91 -2.20 -1.94
C ASP A 63 17.03 -0.69 -2.11
N VAL A 64 18.10 -0.10 -1.55
CA VAL A 64 18.45 1.29 -1.84
C VAL A 64 19.15 1.32 -3.20
N VAL A 65 18.61 2.09 -4.14
CA VAL A 65 19.20 2.28 -5.46
C VAL A 65 19.87 3.64 -5.63
N PHE A 66 19.45 4.62 -4.82
CA PHE A 66 20.09 5.93 -4.77
C PHE A 66 19.88 6.56 -3.39
N ASP A 67 20.95 7.15 -2.84
CA ASP A 67 20.96 7.85 -1.56
C ASP A 67 21.86 9.07 -1.68
N ALA A 68 21.28 10.26 -1.50
CA ALA A 68 21.98 11.54 -1.56
C ALA A 68 21.37 12.53 -0.56
N PRO A 69 22.06 13.63 -0.21
CA PRO A 69 21.49 14.64 0.67
C PRO A 69 20.12 15.11 0.18
N GLY A 70 19.09 14.82 0.97
CA GLY A 70 17.69 15.22 0.69
C GLY A 70 16.94 14.32 -0.29
N MET A 71 17.47 13.16 -0.68
CA MET A 71 16.82 12.25 -1.64
C MET A 71 17.16 10.78 -1.36
N LEU A 72 16.16 9.90 -1.45
CA LEU A 72 16.29 8.45 -1.33
C LEU A 72 15.42 7.76 -2.39
N PHE A 73 16.00 6.83 -3.16
CA PHE A 73 15.25 5.97 -4.08
C PHE A 73 15.41 4.50 -3.67
N VAL A 74 14.28 3.79 -3.70
CA VAL A 74 14.24 2.37 -3.35
C VAL A 74 13.52 1.55 -4.42
N ALA A 75 13.94 0.29 -4.57
CA ALA A 75 13.38 -0.64 -5.54
C ALA A 75 13.36 -2.07 -5.00
N ALA A 76 12.70 -2.96 -5.74
CA ALA A 76 12.80 -4.40 -5.62
C ALA A 76 13.16 -4.99 -7.00
N GLY A 77 13.90 -6.13 -7.02
CA GLY A 77 14.14 -6.89 -8.23
C GLY A 77 14.94 -6.18 -9.33
N GLY A 78 15.83 -5.23 -8.99
CA GLY A 78 16.73 -4.58 -9.95
C GLY A 78 16.07 -3.51 -10.83
N TYR A 79 14.85 -3.07 -10.52
CA TYR A 79 14.22 -1.93 -11.19
C TYR A 79 14.89 -0.61 -10.79
N HIS A 80 14.92 0.41 -11.69
CA HIS A 80 15.63 1.67 -11.43
C HIS A 80 15.12 2.40 -10.16
N HIS A 81 13.83 2.40 -9.84
CA HIS A 81 13.20 2.70 -8.56
C HIS A 81 11.68 2.54 -8.65
N HIS A 82 11.07 2.03 -7.60
CA HIS A 82 9.62 1.99 -7.44
C HIS A 82 9.11 3.19 -6.65
N LEU A 83 9.87 3.58 -5.62
CA LEU A 83 9.54 4.71 -4.75
C LEU A 83 10.73 5.66 -4.68
N GLY A 84 10.42 6.95 -4.78
CA GLY A 84 11.33 8.05 -4.56
C GLY A 84 10.85 8.93 -3.41
N PHE A 85 11.78 9.45 -2.62
CA PHE A 85 11.51 10.34 -1.52
C PHE A 85 12.46 11.53 -1.55
N ASN A 86 11.97 12.71 -1.23
CA ASN A 86 12.81 13.89 -1.05
C ASN A 86 12.33 14.77 0.10
N THR A 87 13.25 15.62 0.59
CA THR A 87 12.98 16.59 1.65
C THR A 87 13.13 18.04 1.16
N TRP A 88 13.10 18.27 -0.16
CA TRP A 88 13.45 19.59 -0.72
C TRP A 88 12.56 20.72 -0.22
N GLU A 89 11.26 20.46 -0.10
CA GLU A 89 10.26 21.43 0.36
C GLU A 89 9.59 21.02 1.69
N SER A 90 9.96 19.86 2.24
CA SER A 90 9.23 19.20 3.33
C SER A 90 10.09 18.78 4.52
N LYS A 91 11.39 19.16 4.56
CA LYS A 91 12.29 18.76 5.65
C LYS A 91 11.76 19.23 7.01
N GLY A 92 11.54 18.26 7.92
CA GLY A 92 10.97 18.51 9.25
C GLY A 92 9.48 18.88 9.22
N GLY A 93 8.82 18.71 8.06
CA GLY A 93 7.38 18.93 7.90
C GLY A 93 6.54 17.86 8.60
N SER A 94 5.24 18.10 8.61
CA SER A 94 4.23 17.19 9.14
C SER A 94 3.35 16.64 8.02
N PRO A 95 2.69 15.50 8.23
CA PRO A 95 1.67 14.98 7.31
C PRO A 95 0.56 16.00 7.02
N PRO A 96 -0.13 15.91 5.87
CA PRO A 96 -1.29 16.74 5.59
C PRO A 96 -2.37 16.58 6.68
N PRO A 97 -3.11 17.65 7.03
CA PRO A 97 -4.23 17.53 7.96
C PRO A 97 -5.28 16.52 7.49
N ALA A 98 -5.95 15.85 8.43
CA ALA A 98 -7.06 14.96 8.11
C ALA A 98 -8.16 15.71 7.34
N GLY A 99 -8.82 15.02 6.38
CA GLY A 99 -9.90 15.60 5.57
C GLY A 99 -9.43 16.41 4.36
N THR A 100 -8.12 16.46 4.08
CA THR A 100 -7.59 17.03 2.84
C THR A 100 -7.66 16.02 1.69
N THR A 101 -7.74 16.53 0.45
CA THR A 101 -7.62 15.69 -0.75
C THR A 101 -6.17 15.28 -0.97
N GLY A 102 -5.95 14.18 -1.72
CA GLY A 102 -4.62 13.68 -2.06
C GLY A 102 -4.64 12.19 -2.34
N LEU A 103 -3.49 11.56 -2.21
CA LEU A 103 -3.33 10.13 -2.36
C LEU A 103 -3.97 9.42 -1.15
N TYR A 104 -4.84 8.43 -1.41
CA TYR A 104 -5.42 7.64 -0.34
C TYR A 104 -4.44 6.56 0.12
N HIS A 105 -3.94 5.73 -0.81
CA HIS A 105 -2.84 4.80 -0.58
C HIS A 105 -2.07 4.48 -1.86
N ILE A 106 -0.90 3.87 -1.70
CA ILE A 106 -0.11 3.24 -2.75
C ILE A 106 -0.24 1.74 -2.56
N ALA A 107 -0.67 1.00 -3.58
CA ALA A 107 -0.64 -0.45 -3.57
C ALA A 107 0.76 -0.95 -4.01
N ILE A 108 1.39 -1.75 -3.15
CA ILE A 108 2.63 -2.47 -3.43
C ILE A 108 2.25 -3.92 -3.70
N LEU A 109 2.40 -4.34 -4.96
CA LEU A 109 1.98 -5.65 -5.41
C LEU A 109 3.11 -6.68 -5.25
N TYR A 110 2.87 -7.67 -4.40
CA TYR A 110 3.78 -8.79 -4.17
C TYR A 110 3.57 -9.90 -5.21
N PRO A 111 4.64 -10.55 -5.69
CA PRO A 111 4.53 -11.53 -6.77
C PRO A 111 3.85 -12.83 -6.37
N THR A 112 3.84 -13.16 -5.08
CA THR A 112 3.22 -14.37 -4.54
C THR A 112 2.54 -14.09 -3.21
N ARG A 113 1.56 -14.93 -2.84
CA ARG A 113 0.91 -14.88 -1.53
C ARG A 113 1.92 -15.10 -0.39
N ALA A 114 2.89 -15.99 -0.59
CA ALA A 114 3.98 -16.21 0.37
C ALA A 114 4.83 -14.95 0.59
N ALA A 115 5.11 -14.17 -0.46
CA ALA A 115 5.86 -12.90 -0.33
C ALA A 115 5.05 -11.84 0.44
N LEU A 116 3.73 -11.79 0.26
CA LEU A 116 2.85 -10.94 1.09
C LEU A 116 2.84 -11.43 2.56
N GLY A 117 2.85 -12.75 2.78
CA GLY A 117 2.97 -13.37 4.11
C GLY A 117 4.29 -13.02 4.80
N ASP A 118 5.40 -12.99 4.05
CA ASP A 118 6.71 -12.53 4.56
C ASP A 118 6.67 -11.06 4.99
N ALA A 119 6.05 -10.20 4.17
CA ALA A 119 5.87 -8.78 4.53
C ALA A 119 5.03 -8.62 5.82
N LEU A 120 3.96 -9.38 5.96
CA LEU A 120 3.15 -9.39 7.19
C LEU A 120 3.98 -9.81 8.42
N ARG A 121 4.83 -10.83 8.28
CA ARG A 121 5.70 -11.28 9.37
C ARG A 121 6.69 -10.19 9.76
N ARG A 122 7.35 -9.52 8.81
CA ARG A 122 8.29 -8.42 9.06
C ARG A 122 7.62 -7.26 9.79
N LEU A 123 6.39 -6.89 9.40
CA LEU A 123 5.59 -5.89 10.11
C LEU A 123 5.29 -6.31 11.55
N ALA A 124 4.91 -7.59 11.76
CA ALA A 124 4.64 -8.12 13.10
C ALA A 124 5.90 -8.14 13.99
N GLU A 125 7.04 -8.54 13.46
CA GLU A 125 8.34 -8.52 14.17
C GLU A 125 8.75 -7.09 14.56
N ALA A 126 8.53 -6.14 13.66
CA ALA A 126 8.74 -4.71 13.91
C ALA A 126 7.66 -4.09 14.82
N ARG A 127 6.58 -4.82 15.12
CA ARG A 127 5.39 -4.31 15.81
C ARG A 127 4.81 -3.07 15.14
N TRP A 128 4.86 -3.05 13.79
CA TRP A 128 4.33 -1.93 13.03
C TRP A 128 2.80 -1.96 13.02
N PRO A 129 2.13 -0.82 13.23
CA PRO A 129 0.67 -0.77 13.25
C PRO A 129 0.08 -1.17 11.89
N ILE A 130 -1.00 -1.95 11.90
CA ILE A 130 -1.78 -2.34 10.73
C ILE A 130 -3.18 -1.76 10.92
N ASP A 131 -3.66 -0.99 9.92
CA ASP A 131 -4.98 -0.38 9.95
C ASP A 131 -6.09 -1.38 9.63
N GLY A 132 -5.79 -2.37 8.78
CA GLY A 132 -6.76 -3.40 8.42
C GLY A 132 -6.24 -4.40 7.39
N TYR A 133 -7.09 -5.36 7.05
CA TYR A 133 -6.78 -6.39 6.06
C TYR A 133 -8.06 -6.97 5.49
N ASN A 134 -8.07 -7.21 4.19
CA ASN A 134 -9.24 -7.71 3.46
C ASN A 134 -8.85 -8.70 2.35
N ASP A 135 -9.80 -9.59 2.02
CA ASP A 135 -9.84 -10.35 0.77
C ASP A 135 -10.93 -9.76 -0.11
N HIS A 136 -10.52 -9.16 -1.22
CA HIS A 136 -11.40 -8.50 -2.17
C HIS A 136 -11.94 -9.43 -3.26
N GLY A 137 -11.59 -10.73 -3.22
CA GLY A 137 -11.94 -11.70 -4.24
C GLY A 137 -11.06 -11.66 -5.48
N THR A 138 -10.47 -10.51 -5.77
CA THR A 138 -9.48 -10.31 -6.83
C THR A 138 -8.06 -10.30 -6.28
N HIS A 139 -7.89 -9.85 -5.05
CA HIS A 139 -6.61 -9.73 -4.37
C HIS A 139 -6.79 -9.79 -2.86
N GLU A 140 -5.72 -10.13 -2.16
CA GLU A 140 -5.60 -10.04 -0.70
C GLU A 140 -4.77 -8.82 -0.35
N ALA A 141 -5.19 -8.05 0.66
CA ALA A 141 -4.59 -6.76 1.01
C ALA A 141 -4.41 -6.56 2.52
N ILE A 142 -3.31 -5.89 2.88
CA ILE A 142 -3.00 -5.40 4.23
C ILE A 142 -2.83 -3.89 4.14
N TYR A 143 -3.56 -3.14 4.96
CA TYR A 143 -3.55 -1.68 4.98
C TYR A 143 -2.80 -1.16 6.19
N LEU A 144 -1.95 -0.18 5.97
CA LEU A 144 -1.12 0.45 7.00
C LEU A 144 -0.71 1.85 6.56
N ARG A 145 0.03 2.53 7.42
CA ARG A 145 0.65 3.82 7.11
C ARG A 145 2.16 3.74 7.22
N ASP A 146 2.81 4.51 6.36
CA ASP A 146 4.26 4.72 6.46
C ASP A 146 4.61 5.74 7.58
N PRO A 147 5.90 6.03 7.87
CA PRO A 147 6.29 6.99 8.91
C PRO A 147 5.81 8.43 8.70
N GLU A 148 5.37 8.77 7.51
CA GLU A 148 4.86 10.10 7.12
C GLU A 148 3.33 10.09 6.94
N GLU A 149 2.65 9.06 7.49
CA GLU A 149 1.19 8.89 7.41
C GLU A 149 0.66 8.67 5.98
N ASN A 150 1.51 8.37 5.00
CA ASN A 150 1.03 7.95 3.69
C ASN A 150 0.36 6.59 3.79
N GLY A 151 -0.85 6.45 3.23
CA GLY A 151 -1.53 5.16 3.15
C GLY A 151 -0.77 4.18 2.26
N LEU A 152 -0.66 2.95 2.72
CA LEU A 152 -0.11 1.83 1.96
C LEU A 152 -1.09 0.67 1.94
N GLU A 153 -1.11 -0.03 0.81
CA GLU A 153 -1.73 -1.33 0.64
C GLU A 153 -0.65 -2.31 0.22
N LEU A 154 -0.38 -3.32 1.03
CA LEU A 154 0.46 -4.45 0.62
C LEU A 154 -0.48 -5.51 0.08
N ALA A 155 -0.34 -5.86 -1.20
CA ALA A 155 -1.31 -6.68 -1.90
C ALA A 155 -0.68 -7.85 -2.67
N TRP A 156 -1.47 -8.90 -2.86
CA TRP A 156 -1.19 -9.98 -3.78
C TRP A 156 -2.44 -10.25 -4.63
N ASP A 157 -2.29 -10.14 -5.95
CA ASP A 157 -3.35 -10.45 -6.90
C ASP A 157 -3.53 -11.96 -7.02
N ARG A 158 -4.77 -12.43 -6.92
CA ARG A 158 -5.13 -13.79 -7.31
C ARG A 158 -4.92 -13.99 -8.82
N PRO A 159 -4.65 -15.22 -9.26
CA PRO A 159 -4.76 -15.56 -10.68
C PRO A 159 -6.09 -15.07 -11.27
N ARG A 160 -6.05 -14.52 -12.48
CA ARG A 160 -7.26 -13.89 -13.09
C ARG A 160 -8.44 -14.83 -13.23
N GLU A 161 -8.20 -16.12 -13.39
CA GLU A 161 -9.19 -17.20 -13.45
C GLU A 161 -9.91 -17.41 -12.12
N GLU A 162 -9.32 -17.00 -11.00
CA GLU A 162 -9.87 -17.09 -9.65
C GLU A 162 -10.62 -15.81 -9.21
N TRP A 163 -10.61 -14.76 -10.04
CA TRP A 163 -11.29 -13.53 -9.68
C TRP A 163 -12.80 -13.71 -9.62
N ASP A 164 -13.40 -13.25 -8.53
CA ASP A 164 -14.85 -13.29 -8.35
C ASP A 164 -15.57 -12.55 -9.48
N ARG A 165 -16.65 -13.16 -9.96
CA ARG A 165 -17.51 -12.58 -11.00
C ARG A 165 -18.97 -12.69 -10.59
N ASP A 166 -19.76 -11.71 -11.03
CA ASP A 166 -21.21 -11.76 -10.90
C ASP A 166 -21.84 -12.74 -11.91
N PRO A 167 -23.17 -13.00 -11.84
CA PRO A 167 -23.84 -13.90 -12.76
C PRO A 167 -23.74 -13.49 -14.24
N ASP A 168 -23.49 -12.20 -14.52
CA ASP A 168 -23.32 -11.66 -15.87
C ASP A 168 -21.86 -11.71 -16.36
N GLY A 169 -20.95 -12.24 -15.51
CA GLY A 169 -19.54 -12.40 -15.81
C GLY A 169 -18.68 -11.15 -15.58
N HIS A 170 -19.22 -10.07 -15.00
CA HIS A 170 -18.48 -8.90 -14.64
C HIS A 170 -17.66 -9.14 -13.35
N LEU A 171 -16.61 -8.37 -13.19
CA LEU A 171 -15.76 -8.43 -12.00
C LEU A 171 -16.56 -8.08 -10.75
N ALA A 172 -16.56 -8.93 -9.74
CA ALA A 172 -17.18 -8.70 -8.45
C ALA A 172 -16.10 -8.38 -7.41
N LEU A 173 -16.14 -7.17 -6.87
CA LEU A 173 -15.25 -6.77 -5.78
C LEU A 173 -15.96 -7.01 -4.45
N GLY A 174 -15.35 -7.84 -3.60
CA GLY A 174 -15.84 -8.18 -2.27
C GLY A 174 -15.05 -7.51 -1.16
N ASN A 175 -15.51 -7.73 0.07
CA ASN A 175 -14.81 -7.29 1.27
C ASN A 175 -14.94 -8.40 2.33
N ARG A 176 -14.17 -9.46 2.15
CA ARG A 176 -14.17 -10.65 3.02
C ARG A 176 -13.02 -10.56 4.03
N ARG A 177 -13.18 -11.29 5.12
CA ARG A 177 -12.09 -11.40 6.10
C ARG A 177 -10.93 -12.19 5.51
N LEU A 178 -9.73 -11.60 5.52
CA LEU A 178 -8.50 -12.27 5.12
C LEU A 178 -8.11 -13.36 6.15
N ASP A 179 -7.67 -14.52 5.69
CA ASP A 179 -7.06 -15.56 6.52
C ASP A 179 -5.60 -15.21 6.85
N LEU A 180 -5.41 -14.36 7.86
CA LEU A 180 -4.08 -13.95 8.32
C LEU A 180 -3.23 -15.13 8.81
N ALA A 181 -3.85 -16.13 9.44
CA ALA A 181 -3.12 -17.29 9.97
C ALA A 181 -2.57 -18.15 8.83
N GLY A 182 -3.35 -18.35 7.77
CA GLY A 182 -2.91 -19.01 6.54
C GLY A 182 -1.82 -18.22 5.84
N LEU A 183 -2.01 -16.90 5.71
CA LEU A 183 -1.03 -16.01 5.07
C LEU A 183 0.34 -16.06 5.78
N LEU A 184 0.35 -15.98 7.12
CA LEU A 184 1.59 -16.06 7.90
C LEU A 184 2.31 -17.41 7.74
N LYS A 185 1.57 -18.51 7.60
CA LYS A 185 2.17 -19.84 7.40
C LYS A 185 2.85 -19.99 6.06
N GLU A 186 2.34 -19.37 5.01
CA GLU A 186 2.94 -19.42 3.68
C GLU A 186 4.20 -18.54 3.57
N GLY A 187 4.32 -17.50 4.38
CA GLY A 187 5.46 -16.59 4.40
C GLY A 187 6.71 -17.10 5.15
N LEU A 188 6.72 -18.36 5.58
CA LEU A 188 7.84 -18.98 6.32
C LEU A 188 8.91 -19.56 5.38
#